data_82b73d8b4c971f319028132423308643
#
_entry.id   82b73d8b4c971f319028132423308643
#
_cell.length_a   1.000
_cell.length_b   1.000
_cell.length_c   1.000
_cell.angle_alpha   90.00
_cell.angle_beta   90.00
_cell.angle_gamma   90.00
#
_symmetry.space_group_name_H-M   'P 1'
#
loop_
_entity.id
_entity.type
_entity.pdbx_description
1 polymer ?
#
loop_
_entity_poly.entity_id
_entity_poly.type
_entity_poly.pdbx_seq_one_letter_code
_entity_poly.pdbx_strand_id
1 'polypeptide(L)'
;MHISPSIFKAYDVRGIVPSTLNADVARALGRAFGMAARQAQQTTVAVGRDGRLSGPTLSQALIAGLMDVGVSVIDIGQCTTPMLYFAASTLCASGIQVTGSHNPKDYNGFKMVLAGRAIYGAEIQALDRKSVV
;
A
#
# COMPACT_ATOMS: atom_id res chain seq x y z
N MET A 1 12.43 13.18 4.88
CA MET A 1 11.76 12.06 5.61
C MET A 1 12.61 10.80 5.49
N HIS A 2 12.79 10.13 6.58
CA HIS A 2 13.52 8.85 6.60
C HIS A 2 12.54 7.68 6.63
N ILE A 3 12.73 6.72 5.73
CA ILE A 3 11.98 5.48 5.72
C ILE A 3 12.92 4.34 6.09
N SER A 4 12.62 3.66 7.20
CA SER A 4 13.43 2.54 7.65
C SER A 4 13.38 1.39 6.64
N PRO A 5 14.52 0.88 6.17
CA PRO A 5 14.51 -0.27 5.27
C PRO A 5 13.86 -1.51 5.88
N SER A 6 13.76 -1.56 7.22
CA SER A 6 13.20 -2.72 7.91
C SER A 6 11.73 -2.98 7.62
N ILE A 7 10.97 -1.99 7.09
CA ILE A 7 9.56 -2.19 6.77
C ILE A 7 9.35 -2.98 5.48
N PHE A 8 10.37 -3.07 4.61
CA PHE A 8 10.25 -3.77 3.32
C PHE A 8 10.57 -5.25 3.50
N LYS A 9 9.56 -6.09 3.43
CA LYS A 9 9.67 -7.54 3.61
C LYS A 9 9.61 -8.23 2.25
N ALA A 10 9.78 -9.59 2.25
CA ALA A 10 9.82 -10.35 1.01
C ALA A 10 8.50 -10.28 0.22
N TYR A 11 7.37 -10.20 0.94
CA TYR A 11 6.04 -10.30 0.33
C TYR A 11 5.14 -9.10 0.61
N ASP A 12 5.55 -8.18 1.47
CA ASP A 12 4.73 -7.02 1.84
C ASP A 12 5.60 -5.92 2.46
N VAL A 13 4.94 -4.82 2.82
CA VAL A 13 5.50 -3.76 3.65
C VAL A 13 4.85 -3.88 5.02
N ARG A 14 5.67 -3.93 6.09
CA ARG A 14 5.17 -4.01 7.47
C ARG A 14 6.03 -3.15 8.39
N GLY A 15 5.39 -2.53 9.36
CA GLY A 15 6.11 -1.76 10.36
C GLY A 15 5.31 -1.58 11.62
N ILE A 16 5.97 -1.03 12.64
CA ILE A 16 5.36 -0.70 13.92
C ILE A 16 4.85 0.73 13.86
N VAL A 17 3.58 0.92 14.22
CA VAL A 17 2.94 2.24 14.20
C VAL A 17 3.09 2.88 15.58
N PRO A 18 3.55 4.15 15.68
CA PRO A 18 3.95 5.04 14.58
C PRO A 18 5.46 5.09 14.33
N SER A 19 6.26 4.23 14.97
CA SER A 19 7.73 4.39 15.00
C SER A 19 8.37 4.18 13.62
N THR A 20 8.02 3.11 12.90
CA THR A 20 8.58 2.83 11.57
C THR A 20 7.55 2.96 10.46
N LEU A 21 6.27 2.99 10.80
CA LEU A 21 5.18 3.16 9.85
C LEU A 21 4.20 4.20 10.37
N ASN A 22 4.02 5.27 9.63
CA ASN A 22 3.15 6.39 9.99
C ASN A 22 2.52 6.98 8.74
N ALA A 23 1.73 8.05 8.91
CA ALA A 23 1.03 8.68 7.79
C ALA A 23 1.99 9.21 6.72
N ASP A 24 3.11 9.81 7.10
CA ASP A 24 4.09 10.34 6.14
C ASP A 24 4.70 9.21 5.31
N VAL A 25 5.04 8.10 5.94
CA VAL A 25 5.57 6.92 5.26
C VAL A 25 4.51 6.33 4.31
N ALA A 26 3.26 6.22 4.79
CA ALA A 26 2.17 5.71 3.97
C ALA A 26 1.93 6.57 2.73
N ARG A 27 1.99 7.90 2.88
CA ARG A 27 1.83 8.80 1.73
C ARG A 27 2.97 8.65 0.72
N ALA A 28 4.20 8.54 1.20
CA ALA A 28 5.36 8.32 0.34
C ALA A 28 5.26 7.00 -0.43
N LEU A 29 4.79 5.93 0.24
CA LEU A 29 4.57 4.64 -0.41
C LEU A 29 3.45 4.72 -1.44
N GLY A 30 2.40 5.49 -1.15
CA GLY A 30 1.32 5.75 -2.11
C GLY A 30 1.84 6.41 -3.39
N ARG A 31 2.70 7.41 -3.25
CA ARG A 31 3.33 8.05 -4.40
C ARG A 31 4.21 7.08 -5.18
N ALA A 32 5.03 6.30 -4.49
CA ALA A 32 5.92 5.32 -5.13
C ALA A 32 5.13 4.26 -5.88
N PHE A 33 4.12 3.67 -5.24
CA PHE A 33 3.26 2.67 -5.90
C PHE A 33 2.49 3.30 -7.06
N GLY A 34 1.97 4.51 -6.89
CA GLY A 34 1.24 5.21 -7.94
C GLY A 34 2.09 5.47 -9.17
N MET A 35 3.35 5.84 -8.98
CA MET A 35 4.30 6.01 -10.09
C MET A 35 4.55 4.68 -10.80
N ALA A 36 4.73 3.61 -10.05
CA ALA A 36 4.91 2.27 -10.62
C ALA A 36 3.65 1.83 -11.39
N ALA A 37 2.47 2.11 -10.84
CA ALA A 37 1.21 1.81 -11.50
C ALA A 37 1.09 2.53 -12.84
N ARG A 38 1.39 3.82 -12.88
CA ARG A 38 1.34 4.59 -14.13
C ARG A 38 2.33 4.08 -15.16
N GLN A 39 3.53 3.68 -14.74
CA GLN A 39 4.50 3.06 -15.64
C GLN A 39 3.99 1.73 -16.22
N ALA A 40 3.14 1.03 -15.47
CA ALA A 40 2.50 -0.22 -15.90
C ALA A 40 1.16 0.02 -16.62
N GLN A 41 0.86 1.25 -17.03
CA GLN A 41 -0.37 1.64 -17.72
C GLN A 41 -1.62 1.46 -16.84
N GLN A 42 -1.45 1.57 -15.52
CA GLN A 42 -2.54 1.48 -14.55
C GLN A 42 -2.92 2.88 -14.09
N THR A 43 -4.20 3.25 -14.20
CA THR A 43 -4.67 4.58 -13.81
C THR A 43 -5.55 4.56 -12.57
N THR A 44 -5.93 3.38 -12.09
CA THR A 44 -6.84 3.22 -10.96
C THR A 44 -6.33 2.12 -10.04
N VAL A 45 -6.39 2.38 -8.73
CA VAL A 45 -5.95 1.44 -7.69
C VAL A 45 -7.06 1.28 -6.67
N ALA A 46 -7.44 0.04 -6.35
CA ALA A 46 -8.37 -0.24 -5.27
C ALA A 46 -7.61 -0.23 -3.94
N VAL A 47 -8.19 0.38 -2.92
CA VAL A 47 -7.59 0.43 -1.58
C VAL A 47 -8.60 -0.09 -0.56
N GLY A 48 -8.15 -1.06 0.23
CA GLY A 48 -8.93 -1.60 1.35
C GLY A 48 -8.09 -1.61 2.61
N ARG A 49 -8.73 -1.88 3.75
CA ARG A 49 -8.06 -1.99 5.03
C ARG A 49 -8.73 -3.03 5.91
N ASP A 50 -7.96 -3.61 6.84
CA ASP A 50 -8.52 -4.46 7.87
C ASP A 50 -9.05 -3.61 9.05
N GLY A 51 -9.40 -4.25 10.16
CA GLY A 51 -10.01 -3.56 11.31
C GLY A 51 -9.04 -2.92 12.30
N ARG A 52 -7.75 -2.82 11.99
CA ARG A 52 -6.78 -2.24 12.93
C ARG A 52 -7.03 -0.75 13.13
N LEU A 53 -6.75 -0.27 14.35
CA LEU A 53 -7.04 1.12 14.72
C LEU A 53 -6.27 2.13 13.87
N SER A 54 -5.06 1.80 13.44
CA SER A 54 -4.24 2.65 12.58
C SER A 54 -4.67 2.61 11.10
N GLY A 55 -5.58 1.70 10.74
CA GLY A 55 -6.00 1.50 9.36
C GLY A 55 -6.52 2.74 8.68
N PRO A 56 -7.51 3.44 9.25
CA PRO A 56 -8.07 4.63 8.60
C PRO A 56 -7.04 5.73 8.32
N THR A 57 -6.18 6.04 9.28
CA THR A 57 -5.14 7.07 9.11
C THR A 57 -4.14 6.69 8.01
N LEU A 58 -3.66 5.45 8.05
CA LEU A 58 -2.70 4.98 7.05
C LEU A 58 -3.33 4.87 5.67
N SER A 59 -4.57 4.39 5.60
CA SER A 59 -5.32 4.28 4.34
C SER A 59 -5.52 5.65 3.70
N GLN A 60 -5.94 6.65 4.46
CA GLN A 60 -6.13 8.00 3.94
C GLN A 60 -4.82 8.61 3.42
N ALA A 61 -3.73 8.42 4.15
CA ALA A 61 -2.42 8.91 3.72
C ALA A 61 -1.94 8.23 2.44
N LEU A 62 -2.14 6.91 2.37
CA LEU A 62 -1.82 6.13 1.17
C LEU A 62 -2.60 6.63 -0.05
N ILE A 63 -3.90 6.83 0.13
CA ILE A 63 -4.77 7.34 -0.93
C ILE A 63 -4.31 8.72 -1.39
N ALA A 64 -3.97 9.60 -0.45
CA ALA A 64 -3.46 10.92 -0.79
C ALA A 64 -2.18 10.82 -1.63
N GLY A 65 -1.28 9.91 -1.29
CA GLY A 65 -0.06 9.68 -2.05
C GLY A 65 -0.32 9.19 -3.47
N LEU A 66 -1.26 8.27 -3.63
CA LEU A 66 -1.68 7.81 -4.95
C LEU A 66 -2.25 8.96 -5.80
N MET A 67 -3.10 9.78 -5.20
CA MET A 67 -3.70 10.92 -5.88
C MET A 67 -2.68 12.01 -6.21
N ASP A 68 -1.65 12.16 -5.38
CA ASP A 68 -0.57 13.13 -5.64
C ASP A 68 0.09 12.90 -7.00
N VAL A 69 0.15 11.67 -7.47
CA VAL A 69 0.80 11.32 -8.75
C VAL A 69 -0.21 11.01 -9.86
N GLY A 70 -1.47 11.41 -9.67
CA GLY A 70 -2.48 11.33 -10.71
C GLY A 70 -3.16 9.98 -10.86
N VAL A 71 -3.14 9.13 -9.83
CA VAL A 71 -3.83 7.84 -9.82
C VAL A 71 -5.21 8.02 -9.20
N SER A 72 -6.24 7.47 -9.83
CA SER A 72 -7.59 7.40 -9.26
C SER A 72 -7.67 6.26 -8.26
N VAL A 73 -8.47 6.44 -7.22
CA VAL A 73 -8.58 5.45 -6.15
C VAL A 73 -10.03 5.00 -5.99
N ILE A 74 -10.21 3.69 -5.86
CA ILE A 74 -11.49 3.11 -5.44
C ILE A 74 -11.29 2.65 -4.01
N ASP A 75 -11.85 3.40 -3.06
CA ASP A 75 -11.75 3.08 -1.63
C ASP A 75 -12.89 2.10 -1.29
N ILE A 76 -12.54 0.83 -1.06
CA ILE A 76 -13.54 -0.19 -0.75
C ILE A 76 -13.75 -0.35 0.77
N GLY A 77 -13.07 0.45 1.57
CA GLY A 77 -13.30 0.49 3.02
C GLY A 77 -12.71 -0.69 3.77
N GLN A 78 -13.36 -1.05 4.87
CA GLN A 78 -12.90 -2.17 5.71
C GLN A 78 -13.31 -3.50 5.09
N CYS A 79 -12.33 -4.38 4.87
CA CYS A 79 -12.56 -5.65 4.19
C CYS A 79 -11.42 -6.62 4.50
N THR A 80 -11.56 -7.86 4.06
CA THR A 80 -10.49 -8.86 4.12
C THR A 80 -9.54 -8.69 2.94
N THR A 81 -8.32 -9.22 3.07
CA THR A 81 -7.36 -9.21 1.98
C THR A 81 -7.88 -9.90 0.71
N PRO A 82 -8.51 -11.11 0.80
CA PRO A 82 -9.12 -11.72 -0.40
C PRO A 82 -10.18 -10.85 -1.05
N MET A 83 -10.96 -10.11 -0.27
CA MET A 83 -11.97 -9.19 -0.83
C MET A 83 -11.32 -8.06 -1.60
N LEU A 84 -10.22 -7.51 -1.10
CA LEU A 84 -9.46 -6.49 -1.83
C LEU A 84 -8.92 -7.06 -3.14
N TYR A 85 -8.35 -8.25 -3.11
CA TYR A 85 -7.82 -8.87 -4.32
C TYR A 85 -8.91 -9.12 -5.35
N PHE A 86 -10.09 -9.55 -4.91
CA PHE A 86 -11.24 -9.73 -5.79
C PHE A 86 -11.67 -8.39 -6.42
N ALA A 87 -11.80 -7.35 -5.62
CA ALA A 87 -12.17 -6.02 -6.09
C ALA A 87 -11.13 -5.50 -7.10
N ALA A 88 -9.84 -5.65 -6.80
CA ALA A 88 -8.78 -5.23 -7.70
C ALA A 88 -8.90 -5.96 -9.04
N SER A 89 -9.06 -7.28 -9.03
CA SER A 89 -9.10 -8.06 -10.27
C SER A 89 -10.33 -7.77 -11.11
N THR A 90 -11.46 -7.40 -10.50
CA THR A 90 -12.70 -7.12 -11.24
C THR A 90 -12.83 -5.68 -11.68
N LEU A 91 -12.23 -4.72 -10.94
CA LEU A 91 -12.48 -3.31 -11.16
C LEU A 91 -11.33 -2.59 -11.86
N CYS A 92 -10.08 -2.99 -11.63
CA CYS A 92 -8.97 -2.18 -12.11
C CYS A 92 -7.64 -2.89 -12.34
N ALA A 93 -7.41 -4.06 -11.79
CA ALA A 93 -6.19 -4.87 -11.87
C ALA A 93 -5.11 -4.51 -10.84
N SER A 94 -5.20 -3.41 -10.12
CA SER A 94 -4.21 -3.03 -9.11
C SER A 94 -4.89 -2.70 -7.79
N GLY A 95 -4.25 -3.04 -6.67
CA GLY A 95 -4.83 -2.79 -5.36
C GLY A 95 -3.81 -2.85 -4.23
N ILE A 96 -4.17 -2.21 -3.12
CA ILE A 96 -3.37 -2.22 -1.90
C ILE A 96 -4.31 -2.49 -0.73
N GLN A 97 -3.97 -3.49 0.07
CA GLN A 97 -4.67 -3.76 1.33
C GLN A 97 -3.80 -3.27 2.49
N VAL A 98 -4.37 -2.38 3.30
CA VAL A 98 -3.74 -1.93 4.53
C VAL A 98 -4.08 -2.95 5.61
N THR A 99 -3.11 -3.74 6.02
CA THR A 99 -3.35 -4.88 6.92
C THR A 99 -2.14 -5.20 7.77
N GLY A 100 -2.40 -5.53 9.03
CA GLY A 100 -1.40 -6.09 9.93
C GLY A 100 -1.27 -7.60 9.82
N SER A 101 -2.14 -8.25 9.08
CA SER A 101 -2.17 -9.71 8.97
C SER A 101 -2.20 -10.38 10.34
N HIS A 102 -1.25 -11.28 10.63
CA HIS A 102 -1.14 -12.00 11.89
C HIS A 102 -0.17 -11.34 12.88
N ASN A 103 0.33 -10.15 12.56
CA ASN A 103 1.30 -9.46 13.42
C ASN A 103 0.61 -8.85 14.65
N PRO A 104 1.36 -8.53 15.71
CA PRO A 104 0.81 -7.88 16.89
C PRO A 104 0.04 -6.60 16.57
N LYS A 105 -0.80 -6.15 17.50
CA LYS A 105 -1.75 -5.06 17.27
C LYS A 105 -1.11 -3.70 16.93
N ASP A 106 0.14 -3.50 17.30
CA ASP A 106 0.88 -2.27 17.00
C ASP A 106 1.52 -2.28 15.61
N TYR A 107 1.43 -3.41 14.89
CA TYR A 107 1.90 -3.51 13.52
C TYR A 107 0.79 -3.13 12.53
N ASN A 108 1.20 -2.64 11.39
CA ASN A 108 0.34 -2.54 10.21
C ASN A 108 1.23 -2.65 8.98
N GLY A 109 0.64 -2.60 7.80
CA GLY A 109 1.42 -2.71 6.58
C GLY A 109 0.56 -2.70 5.34
N PHE A 110 1.18 -3.04 4.22
CA PHE A 110 0.55 -2.99 2.91
C PHE A 110 0.86 -4.25 2.13
N LYS A 111 -0.19 -4.89 1.60
CA LYS A 111 -0.07 -5.97 0.61
C LYS A 111 -0.55 -5.42 -0.72
N MET A 112 0.20 -5.67 -1.78
CA MET A 112 0.04 -4.95 -3.03
C MET A 112 -0.08 -5.89 -4.22
N VAL A 113 -1.01 -5.52 -5.12
CA VAL A 113 -1.16 -6.16 -6.43
C VAL A 113 -0.96 -5.08 -7.49
N LEU A 114 -0.10 -5.32 -8.44
CA LEU A 114 0.16 -4.39 -9.53
C LEU A 114 -0.10 -5.08 -10.86
N ALA A 115 -1.04 -4.52 -11.62
CA ALA A 115 -1.40 -5.04 -12.95
C ALA A 115 -1.73 -6.54 -12.92
N GLY A 116 -2.52 -6.96 -11.93
CA GLY A 116 -3.01 -8.33 -11.84
C GLY A 116 -2.10 -9.33 -11.14
N ARG A 117 -0.93 -8.92 -10.65
CA ARG A 117 -0.03 -9.83 -9.94
C ARG A 117 0.47 -9.22 -8.63
N ALA A 118 0.64 -10.06 -7.62
CA ALA A 118 1.24 -9.63 -6.35
C ALA A 118 2.69 -9.22 -6.59
N ILE A 119 3.15 -8.16 -5.91
CA ILE A 119 4.55 -7.75 -6.04
C ILE A 119 5.35 -8.29 -4.85
N TYR A 120 6.56 -8.76 -5.16
CA TYR A 120 7.43 -9.44 -4.20
C TYR A 120 8.86 -8.93 -4.28
N GLY A 121 9.62 -9.15 -3.21
CA GLY A 121 11.07 -9.07 -3.19
C GLY A 121 11.64 -7.81 -3.85
N ALA A 122 12.28 -7.99 -5.00
CA ALA A 122 12.97 -6.90 -5.70
C ALA A 122 12.04 -5.75 -6.08
N GLU A 123 10.78 -6.03 -6.36
CA GLU A 123 9.81 -4.99 -6.71
C GLU A 123 9.46 -4.12 -5.51
N ILE A 124 9.34 -4.73 -4.33
CA ILE A 124 9.12 -3.98 -3.09
C ILE A 124 10.35 -3.13 -2.76
N GLN A 125 11.54 -3.68 -2.97
CA GLN A 125 12.79 -2.93 -2.78
C GLN A 125 12.88 -1.74 -3.74
N ALA A 126 12.37 -1.89 -4.96
CA ALA A 126 12.33 -0.78 -5.91
C ALA A 126 11.41 0.35 -5.41
N LEU A 127 10.33 0.03 -4.70
CA LEU A 127 9.48 1.05 -4.06
C LEU A 127 10.26 1.81 -2.98
N ASP A 128 11.11 1.12 -2.22
CA ASP A 128 11.97 1.77 -1.22
C ASP A 128 12.83 2.85 -1.89
N ARG A 129 13.49 2.51 -2.98
CA ARG A 129 14.36 3.46 -3.69
C ARG A 129 13.58 4.67 -4.22
N LYS A 130 12.35 4.46 -4.70
CA LYS A 130 11.49 5.54 -5.21
C LYS A 130 10.95 6.42 -4.09
N SER A 131 10.68 5.84 -2.93
CA SER A 131 10.01 6.55 -1.84
C SER A 131 10.93 7.48 -1.04
N VAL A 132 12.25 7.37 -1.20
CA VAL A 132 13.21 8.23 -0.47
C VAL A 132 13.60 9.48 -1.27
N VAL A 133 13.01 9.71 -2.39
CA VAL A 133 13.31 10.89 -3.22
C VAL A 133 12.47 12.09 -2.83
#